data_1b59b6fabcc4d3887faa95ee7563b672
#
_entry.id   1b59b6fabcc4d3887faa95ee7563b672
#
_cell.length_a   1.000
_cell.length_b   1.000
_cell.length_c   1.000
_cell.angle_alpha   90.00
_cell.angle_beta   90.00
_cell.angle_gamma   90.00
#
_symmetry.space_group_name_H-M   'P 1'
#
loop_
_entity.id
_entity.type
_entity.pdbx_description
1 polymer ?
#
loop_
_entity_poly.entity_id
_entity_poly.type
_entity_poly.pdbx_seq_one_letter_code
_entity_poly.pdbx_strand_id
1 'polypeptide(L)'
;MNRHRHPRTWAMCALLVLVPLLTACGGSGKSDDVGWAAWSPDPTEVVAVAPATDVPVILAPTNPPATEIPADVPSAATEIPQAAPTTDRQVASAQTEALSPDELRTLQPNELGAVPVLMYHAFTSDPSLVAEFTRLSDDFRDDLQWLYDHDFHVITMRDLLDNRIDIPAGKHPVVLTFDDASPGQFLFVKDENGELVPGPTSAVGIMEAFFAEHPDFGHTAHFAIVPNYCFGLDTEYNTPDYCKQKLDYLVDHGYEIGNHTSWHGNLSELTTDGVAEEVGGAAVFIDEHVQGPANLSRVLTLPYGQRPDPETHPEASALLTDGFTYKGDDIRIEAEIEVSGGPAYSPSSAKWDPFAITRFNTDDPSLNQWFPAFENGDVVLYTSDGNPDTITVPDPLPSSLEGQLDPGLIASQGYQLIQYDPESGDITTASASVVGVSGPRLTLVTWRADRLRMPA
;
A
#
# COMPACT_ATOMS: atom_id res chain seq x y z
N MET A 1 35.67 55.72 23.76
CA MET A 1 36.73 55.20 24.69
C MET A 1 36.84 53.72 24.38
N ASN A 2 37.74 53.34 23.51
CA ASN A 2 39.12 52.87 23.66
C ASN A 2 39.22 51.65 24.58
N ARG A 3 39.55 50.52 24.05
CA ARG A 3 40.79 49.74 23.77
C ARG A 3 40.55 48.28 24.20
N HIS A 4 41.11 47.22 23.76
CA HIS A 4 42.18 46.76 22.88
C HIS A 4 42.02 45.24 22.72
N ARG A 5 42.17 44.71 21.53
CA ARG A 5 43.02 43.66 20.96
C ARG A 5 43.85 42.80 21.95
N HIS A 6 43.86 41.47 21.83
CA HIS A 6 44.87 40.69 21.09
C HIS A 6 44.59 39.18 21.10
N PRO A 7 45.12 38.43 20.15
CA PRO A 7 44.83 37.01 19.91
C PRO A 7 45.87 36.08 20.54
N ARG A 8 45.54 34.82 20.68
CA ARG A 8 46.52 33.76 20.97
C ARG A 8 46.30 32.56 20.05
N THR A 9 47.21 32.42 19.10
CA THR A 9 47.65 31.26 18.35
C THR A 9 48.39 30.25 19.24
N TRP A 10 48.13 28.97 19.08
CA TRP A 10 49.05 27.83 19.30
C TRP A 10 48.45 26.66 18.55
N ALA A 11 49.01 26.14 17.53
CA ALA A 11 50.24 25.39 17.22
C ALA A 11 49.86 23.91 17.00
N MET A 12 50.17 23.53 15.76
CA MET A 12 50.08 22.19 15.16
C MET A 12 50.84 21.13 15.98
N CYS A 13 50.29 19.93 16.02
CA CYS A 13 51.08 18.72 16.09
C CYS A 13 50.59 17.73 15.02
N ALA A 14 51.39 17.58 13.99
CA ALA A 14 51.27 16.57 12.95
C ALA A 14 51.82 15.25 13.49
N LEU A 15 51.05 14.19 13.33
CA LEU A 15 51.56 12.82 13.49
C LEU A 15 51.41 12.10 12.14
N LEU A 16 52.53 11.90 11.47
CA LEU A 16 52.69 11.09 10.29
C LEU A 16 52.62 9.61 10.70
N VAL A 17 51.74 8.84 10.09
CA VAL A 17 51.83 7.39 10.05
C VAL A 17 51.93 6.95 8.59
N LEU A 18 53.02 6.30 8.30
CA LEU A 18 53.36 5.70 6.99
C LEU A 18 52.40 4.55 6.65
N VAL A 19 51.93 4.57 5.39
CA VAL A 19 51.28 3.44 4.73
C VAL A 19 52.22 2.92 3.64
N PRO A 20 52.48 1.63 3.55
CA PRO A 20 53.22 1.08 2.41
C PRO A 20 52.32 0.92 1.19
N LEU A 21 52.83 1.42 0.05
CA LEU A 21 52.31 1.15 -1.27
C LEU A 21 52.47 -0.32 -1.64
N LEU A 22 51.43 -0.92 -2.15
CA LEU A 22 51.50 -2.06 -3.06
C LEU A 22 50.80 -1.68 -4.35
N THR A 23 51.57 -1.52 -5.39
CA THR A 23 51.22 -1.33 -6.78
C THR A 23 50.68 -2.63 -7.39
N ALA A 24 49.54 -2.61 -8.04
CA ALA A 24 49.22 -3.49 -9.15
C ALA A 24 48.39 -2.74 -10.18
N CYS A 25 48.85 -2.81 -11.42
CA CYS A 25 48.33 -2.14 -12.61
C CYS A 25 47.07 -2.74 -13.15
N GLY A 26 46.24 -1.88 -13.76
CA GLY A 26 45.64 -2.21 -15.04
C GLY A 26 44.12 -2.23 -15.10
N GLY A 27 43.50 -1.30 -15.87
CA GLY A 27 42.19 -1.54 -16.49
C GLY A 27 41.23 -0.34 -16.46
N SER A 28 41.28 0.39 -17.54
CA SER A 28 40.46 1.47 -18.01
C SER A 28 38.94 1.32 -17.78
N GLY A 29 38.33 2.38 -17.27
CA GLY A 29 37.14 3.04 -17.81
C GLY A 29 35.79 2.37 -17.72
N LYS A 30 34.86 2.96 -16.95
CA LYS A 30 33.66 3.61 -17.45
C LYS A 30 32.73 4.00 -16.30
N SER A 31 32.28 5.24 -16.43
CA SER A 31 30.98 5.81 -16.05
C SER A 31 30.15 5.15 -14.96
N ASP A 32 29.86 5.94 -13.96
CA ASP A 32 28.94 5.73 -12.86
C ASP A 32 27.51 5.61 -13.40
N ASP A 33 27.03 4.39 -13.56
CA ASP A 33 25.63 4.04 -13.64
C ASP A 33 25.14 3.76 -12.22
N VAL A 34 24.45 4.72 -11.61
CA VAL A 34 23.61 4.49 -10.44
C VAL A 34 22.28 3.92 -10.95
N GLY A 35 22.35 2.72 -11.52
CA GLY A 35 21.16 1.95 -11.85
C GLY A 35 20.50 1.49 -10.57
N TRP A 36 19.19 1.50 -10.52
CA TRP A 36 18.35 0.81 -9.56
C TRP A 36 18.80 -0.66 -9.48
N ALA A 37 19.80 -0.94 -8.64
CA ALA A 37 20.15 -2.31 -8.32
C ALA A 37 19.06 -2.82 -7.40
N ALA A 38 18.26 -3.75 -7.91
CA ALA A 38 17.46 -4.62 -7.07
C ALA A 38 18.37 -5.11 -5.94
N TRP A 39 18.06 -4.71 -4.71
CA TRP A 39 18.70 -5.24 -3.52
C TRP A 39 18.26 -6.70 -3.40
N SER A 40 19.09 -7.60 -3.90
CA SER A 40 19.02 -9.02 -3.57
C SER A 40 19.95 -9.22 -2.39
N PRO A 41 19.46 -9.68 -1.23
CA PRO A 41 20.36 -10.06 -0.15
C PRO A 41 21.27 -11.17 -0.66
N ASP A 42 22.57 -11.02 -0.40
CA ASP A 42 23.58 -12.04 -0.69
C ASP A 42 23.21 -13.34 0.06
N PRO A 43 22.99 -14.46 -0.62
CA PRO A 43 22.57 -15.71 0.03
C PRO A 43 23.61 -16.33 0.95
N THR A 44 24.72 -15.64 1.21
CA THR A 44 25.83 -16.13 2.06
C THR A 44 25.90 -15.51 3.45
N GLU A 45 25.09 -14.50 3.78
CA GLU A 45 24.97 -14.00 5.14
C GLU A 45 23.74 -14.58 5.85
N VAL A 46 23.85 -15.86 6.22
CA VAL A 46 22.94 -16.45 7.22
C VAL A 46 23.34 -15.87 8.57
N VAL A 47 22.75 -14.75 8.95
CA VAL A 47 22.71 -14.34 10.34
C VAL A 47 21.84 -15.37 11.05
N ALA A 48 22.49 -16.23 11.86
CA ALA A 48 21.79 -17.17 12.70
C ALA A 48 20.89 -16.37 13.67
N VAL A 49 19.62 -16.28 13.35
CA VAL A 49 18.60 -15.83 14.29
C VAL A 49 18.55 -16.89 15.38
N ALA A 50 18.90 -16.50 16.61
CA ALA A 50 18.71 -17.36 17.76
C ALA A 50 17.23 -17.75 17.86
N PRO A 51 16.91 -19.02 18.21
CA PRO A 51 15.54 -19.45 18.32
C PRO A 51 14.81 -18.57 19.35
N ALA A 52 13.70 -17.99 18.95
CA ALA A 52 12.80 -17.27 19.84
C ALA A 52 12.38 -18.22 20.98
N THR A 53 12.76 -17.88 22.17
CA THR A 53 12.35 -18.61 23.39
C THR A 53 10.91 -18.21 23.73
N ASP A 54 10.04 -19.23 23.71
CA ASP A 54 8.77 -19.31 24.43
C ASP A 54 7.77 -18.14 24.29
N VAL A 55 7.04 -18.16 23.19
CA VAL A 55 5.67 -17.62 23.20
C VAL A 55 4.78 -18.64 23.93
N PRO A 56 4.01 -18.27 24.97
CA PRO A 56 3.13 -19.20 25.64
C PRO A 56 2.06 -19.68 24.66
N VAL A 57 2.02 -20.98 24.43
CA VAL A 57 0.94 -21.67 23.70
C VAL A 57 -0.34 -21.49 24.51
N ILE A 58 -1.25 -20.65 24.05
CA ILE A 58 -2.61 -20.58 24.58
C ILE A 58 -3.33 -21.82 24.05
N LEU A 59 -3.57 -22.78 24.92
CA LEU A 59 -4.37 -23.96 24.65
C LEU A 59 -5.78 -23.54 24.26
N ALA A 60 -6.27 -24.04 23.14
CA ALA A 60 -7.63 -23.85 22.68
C ALA A 60 -8.64 -24.29 23.79
N PRO A 61 -9.72 -23.51 24.05
CA PRO A 61 -10.75 -23.90 24.97
C PRO A 61 -11.56 -25.04 24.38
N THR A 62 -11.68 -26.12 25.15
CA THR A 62 -12.58 -27.25 24.87
C THR A 62 -14.03 -26.78 24.97
N ASN A 63 -14.81 -27.00 23.91
CA ASN A 63 -16.23 -26.68 23.85
C ASN A 63 -17.03 -27.36 25.00
N PRO A 64 -17.82 -26.58 25.76
CA PRO A 64 -18.88 -27.17 26.59
C PRO A 64 -20.10 -27.58 25.73
N PRO A 65 -20.91 -28.53 26.16
CA PRO A 65 -22.06 -29.06 25.40
C PRO A 65 -23.16 -27.99 25.27
N ALA A 66 -23.83 -28.02 24.11
CA ALA A 66 -24.94 -27.15 23.75
C ALA A 66 -26.08 -27.21 24.81
N THR A 67 -26.44 -26.06 25.34
CA THR A 67 -27.63 -25.88 26.16
C THR A 67 -28.72 -25.24 25.28
N GLU A 68 -29.87 -25.91 25.19
CA GLU A 68 -31.07 -25.45 24.47
C GLU A 68 -31.57 -24.12 25.02
N ILE A 69 -31.80 -23.15 24.15
CA ILE A 69 -32.40 -21.84 24.46
C ILE A 69 -33.90 -21.91 24.22
N PRO A 70 -34.77 -21.54 25.19
CA PRO A 70 -36.19 -21.45 24.98
C PRO A 70 -36.56 -20.25 24.07
N ALA A 71 -37.41 -20.50 23.10
CA ALA A 71 -38.09 -19.50 22.28
C ALA A 71 -39.10 -18.73 23.14
N ASP A 72 -39.09 -17.40 23.04
CA ASP A 72 -40.13 -16.40 23.23
C ASP A 72 -39.64 -15.15 24.00
N VAL A 73 -39.23 -14.13 23.24
CA VAL A 73 -39.30 -12.72 23.68
C VAL A 73 -39.78 -11.88 22.50
N PRO A 74 -40.83 -11.04 22.65
CA PRO A 74 -41.41 -10.28 21.56
C PRO A 74 -40.51 -9.12 21.16
N SER A 75 -40.26 -9.01 19.85
CA SER A 75 -39.57 -7.90 19.16
C SER A 75 -40.34 -6.59 19.33
N ALA A 76 -39.80 -5.65 20.05
CA ALA A 76 -40.17 -4.24 19.94
C ALA A 76 -39.27 -3.59 18.89
N ALA A 77 -39.82 -3.31 17.71
CA ALA A 77 -39.15 -2.55 16.68
C ALA A 77 -39.01 -1.10 17.15
N THR A 78 -37.80 -0.69 17.46
CA THR A 78 -37.44 0.72 17.59
C THR A 78 -37.01 1.20 16.19
N GLU A 79 -37.77 2.12 15.60
CA GLU A 79 -37.45 2.76 14.33
C GLU A 79 -36.12 3.54 14.48
N ILE A 80 -35.11 3.07 13.76
CA ILE A 80 -33.87 3.81 13.55
C ILE A 80 -34.18 4.98 12.61
N PRO A 81 -33.73 6.21 12.88
CA PRO A 81 -33.86 7.30 11.94
C PRO A 81 -33.16 6.94 10.62
N GLN A 82 -33.95 6.88 9.56
CA GLN A 82 -33.51 6.64 8.21
C GLN A 82 -32.53 7.74 7.81
N ALA A 83 -31.27 7.41 7.60
CA ALA A 83 -30.29 8.31 6.98
C ALA A 83 -30.86 8.80 5.66
N ALA A 84 -30.69 10.08 5.38
CA ALA A 84 -31.11 10.70 4.13
C ALA A 84 -30.52 9.92 2.94
N PRO A 85 -31.27 9.76 1.83
CA PRO A 85 -30.76 9.01 0.69
C PRO A 85 -29.48 9.69 0.20
N THR A 86 -28.40 8.92 0.17
CA THR A 86 -27.19 9.25 -0.55
C THR A 86 -27.59 9.61 -1.96
N THR A 87 -27.53 10.87 -2.28
CA THR A 87 -27.71 11.37 -3.64
C THR A 87 -26.68 10.64 -4.48
N ASP A 88 -27.16 9.85 -5.47
CA ASP A 88 -26.34 9.39 -6.58
C ASP A 88 -25.46 10.57 -7.01
N ARG A 89 -24.18 10.49 -6.68
CA ARG A 89 -23.19 11.41 -7.18
C ARG A 89 -23.01 11.06 -8.65
N GLN A 90 -23.93 11.55 -9.49
CA GLN A 90 -23.61 11.81 -10.88
C GLN A 90 -22.40 12.76 -10.83
N VAL A 91 -21.21 12.19 -10.85
CA VAL A 91 -20.02 12.90 -11.24
C VAL A 91 -20.30 13.30 -12.68
N ALA A 92 -20.80 14.53 -12.86
CA ALA A 92 -20.66 15.18 -14.13
C ALA A 92 -19.15 15.15 -14.38
N SER A 93 -18.71 14.39 -15.36
CA SER A 93 -17.40 14.54 -15.96
C SER A 93 -17.36 15.97 -16.50
N ALA A 94 -16.98 16.91 -15.65
CA ALA A 94 -16.41 18.14 -16.14
C ALA A 94 -15.21 17.64 -16.96
N GLN A 95 -15.24 17.84 -18.27
CA GLN A 95 -14.04 17.66 -19.10
C GLN A 95 -13.02 18.56 -18.43
N THR A 96 -12.07 17.94 -17.71
CA THR A 96 -10.99 18.69 -17.10
C THR A 96 -10.22 19.28 -18.27
N GLU A 97 -10.16 20.60 -18.33
CA GLU A 97 -9.47 21.31 -19.41
C GLU A 97 -8.01 20.91 -19.32
N ALA A 98 -7.38 20.57 -20.46
CA ALA A 98 -5.98 20.17 -20.47
C ALA A 98 -5.12 21.29 -19.88
N LEU A 99 -4.08 20.93 -19.12
CA LEU A 99 -3.15 21.89 -18.51
C LEU A 99 -2.54 22.79 -19.57
N SER A 100 -2.47 24.07 -19.27
CA SER A 100 -1.77 25.06 -20.10
C SER A 100 -0.24 24.83 -20.07
N PRO A 101 0.55 25.34 -21.04
CA PRO A 101 2.00 25.22 -21.00
C PRO A 101 2.66 25.76 -19.72
N ASP A 102 2.08 26.81 -19.11
CA ASP A 102 2.57 27.37 -17.86
C ASP A 102 2.29 26.42 -16.68
N GLU A 103 1.15 25.76 -16.66
CA GLU A 103 0.79 24.75 -15.66
C GLU A 103 1.64 23.49 -15.82
N LEU A 104 1.83 22.97 -17.04
CA LEU A 104 2.70 21.83 -17.33
C LEU A 104 4.13 22.09 -16.82
N ARG A 105 4.67 23.29 -17.09
CA ARG A 105 6.01 23.66 -16.63
C ARG A 105 6.10 23.82 -15.10
N THR A 106 5.04 24.27 -14.45
CA THR A 106 5.02 24.52 -13.00
C THR A 106 4.75 23.26 -12.19
N LEU A 107 3.77 22.46 -12.60
CA LEU A 107 3.35 21.25 -11.90
C LEU A 107 4.20 20.04 -12.27
N GLN A 108 4.78 20.04 -13.47
CA GLN A 108 5.60 18.96 -14.01
C GLN A 108 4.96 17.56 -13.86
N PRO A 109 3.73 17.36 -14.36
CA PRO A 109 3.05 16.08 -14.21
C PRO A 109 3.86 14.94 -14.83
N ASN A 110 3.89 13.81 -14.12
CA ASN A 110 4.63 12.64 -14.55
C ASN A 110 3.94 11.37 -14.04
N GLU A 111 3.00 10.85 -14.78
CA GLU A 111 2.13 9.75 -14.35
C GLU A 111 2.74 8.36 -14.59
N LEU A 112 4.04 8.31 -14.95
CA LEU A 112 4.87 7.10 -14.90
C LEU A 112 5.72 6.99 -13.63
N GLY A 113 5.75 8.02 -12.80
CA GLY A 113 6.50 8.02 -11.55
C GLY A 113 6.01 6.96 -10.56
N ALA A 114 6.79 6.73 -9.52
CA ALA A 114 6.49 5.75 -8.50
C ALA A 114 5.31 6.17 -7.61
N VAL A 115 4.53 5.18 -7.17
CA VAL A 115 3.43 5.35 -6.21
C VAL A 115 3.82 4.73 -4.88
N PRO A 116 3.99 5.51 -3.81
CA PRO A 116 4.24 4.96 -2.48
C PRO A 116 3.06 4.14 -1.97
N VAL A 117 3.35 2.93 -1.49
CA VAL A 117 2.42 2.07 -0.76
C VAL A 117 3.02 1.83 0.62
N LEU A 118 2.43 2.39 1.65
CA LEU A 118 2.92 2.35 3.02
C LEU A 118 2.34 1.15 3.76
N MET A 119 3.19 0.44 4.51
CA MET A 119 2.84 -0.78 5.22
C MET A 119 2.85 -0.55 6.73
N TYR A 120 1.67 -0.45 7.33
CA TYR A 120 1.48 -0.36 8.78
C TYR A 120 1.01 -1.70 9.36
N HIS A 121 1.36 -1.98 10.63
CA HIS A 121 0.91 -3.16 11.36
C HIS A 121 0.30 -2.77 12.72
N ALA A 122 1.01 -3.00 13.82
CA ALA A 122 0.52 -2.70 15.15
C ALA A 122 0.69 -1.22 15.52
N PHE A 123 -0.19 -0.74 16.41
CA PHE A 123 -0.13 0.60 16.97
C PHE A 123 -0.12 0.57 18.49
N THR A 124 0.60 1.51 19.08
CA THR A 124 0.69 1.67 20.54
C THR A 124 0.78 3.14 20.93
N SER A 125 0.25 3.49 22.08
CA SER A 125 0.49 4.78 22.73
C SER A 125 1.63 4.73 23.78
N ASP A 126 2.23 3.55 24.00
CA ASP A 126 3.35 3.36 24.93
C ASP A 126 4.68 3.31 24.14
N PRO A 127 5.54 4.34 24.29
CA PRO A 127 6.82 4.39 23.57
C PRO A 127 7.75 3.21 23.85
N SER A 128 7.55 2.49 24.98
CA SER A 128 8.37 1.33 25.33
C SER A 128 8.03 0.07 24.52
N LEU A 129 6.89 0.08 23.79
CA LEU A 129 6.42 -1.03 22.96
C LEU A 129 6.66 -0.80 21.46
N VAL A 130 7.26 0.31 21.07
CA VAL A 130 7.64 0.59 19.68
C VAL A 130 8.67 -0.44 19.20
N ALA A 131 8.43 -1.02 18.02
CA ALA A 131 9.26 -2.04 17.39
C ALA A 131 9.13 -1.96 15.87
N GLU A 132 9.84 -2.79 15.12
CA GLU A 132 9.86 -2.81 13.65
C GLU A 132 8.47 -2.78 13.01
N PHE A 133 7.49 -3.51 13.59
CA PHE A 133 6.10 -3.56 13.10
C PHE A 133 5.10 -2.96 14.12
N THR A 134 5.57 -2.04 14.96
CA THR A 134 4.70 -1.36 15.95
C THR A 134 4.99 0.13 15.94
N ARG A 135 4.07 0.91 15.36
CA ARG A 135 4.15 2.37 15.25
C ARG A 135 3.60 3.04 16.49
N LEU A 136 4.23 4.12 16.97
CA LEU A 136 3.61 4.97 17.97
C LEU A 136 2.44 5.74 17.36
N SER A 137 1.33 5.84 18.08
CA SER A 137 0.12 6.52 17.60
C SER A 137 0.36 8.00 17.25
N ASP A 138 1.19 8.68 18.03
CA ASP A 138 1.55 10.08 17.75
C ASP A 138 2.42 10.20 16.51
N ASP A 139 3.40 9.28 16.31
CA ASP A 139 4.25 9.27 15.12
C ASP A 139 3.45 8.99 13.84
N PHE A 140 2.40 8.16 13.92
CA PHE A 140 1.51 7.95 12.78
C PHE A 140 0.76 9.22 12.37
N ARG A 141 0.35 10.05 13.32
CA ARG A 141 -0.22 11.38 13.01
C ARG A 141 0.79 12.26 12.31
N ASP A 142 2.05 12.22 12.74
CA ASP A 142 3.14 12.98 12.11
C ASP A 142 3.44 12.46 10.70
N ASP A 143 3.33 11.14 10.44
CA ASP A 143 3.44 10.55 9.10
C ASP A 143 2.35 11.10 8.16
N LEU A 144 1.08 11.13 8.61
CA LEU A 144 -0.02 11.68 7.83
C LEU A 144 0.18 13.18 7.54
N GLN A 145 0.66 13.93 8.54
CA GLN A 145 0.95 15.35 8.39
C GLN A 145 2.07 15.58 7.38
N TRP A 146 3.14 14.78 7.44
CA TRP A 146 4.23 14.86 6.48
C TRP A 146 3.74 14.61 5.06
N LEU A 147 2.95 13.56 4.85
CA LEU A 147 2.37 13.24 3.55
C LEU A 147 1.49 14.39 3.02
N TYR A 148 0.65 14.98 3.86
CA TYR A 148 -0.20 16.10 3.49
C TYR A 148 0.59 17.34 3.10
N ASP A 149 1.62 17.69 3.90
CA ASP A 149 2.48 18.86 3.67
C ASP A 149 3.36 18.73 2.41
N HIS A 150 3.54 17.49 1.90
CA HIS A 150 4.31 17.19 0.68
C HIS A 150 3.42 16.80 -0.50
N ASP A 151 2.22 17.36 -0.57
CA ASP A 151 1.29 17.23 -1.70
C ASP A 151 0.84 15.79 -2.02
N PHE A 152 0.93 14.85 -1.07
CA PHE A 152 0.33 13.54 -1.26
C PHE A 152 -1.20 13.59 -1.14
N HIS A 153 -1.85 12.65 -1.82
CA HIS A 153 -3.29 12.41 -1.76
C HIS A 153 -3.55 10.92 -1.61
N VAL A 154 -4.32 10.55 -0.60
CA VAL A 154 -4.61 9.14 -0.33
C VAL A 154 -5.62 8.61 -1.34
N ILE A 155 -5.27 7.49 -1.98
CA ILE A 155 -6.11 6.77 -2.93
C ILE A 155 -6.42 5.36 -2.44
N THR A 156 -7.44 4.72 -3.02
CA THR A 156 -7.76 3.32 -2.75
C THR A 156 -6.74 2.39 -3.42
N MET A 157 -6.57 1.19 -2.88
CA MET A 157 -5.84 0.11 -3.57
C MET A 157 -6.54 -0.25 -4.88
N ARG A 158 -7.87 -0.19 -4.93
CA ARG A 158 -8.65 -0.42 -6.16
C ARG A 158 -8.32 0.61 -7.25
N ASP A 159 -8.20 1.90 -6.90
CA ASP A 159 -7.82 2.92 -7.87
C ASP A 159 -6.43 2.67 -8.45
N LEU A 160 -5.49 2.22 -7.61
CA LEU A 160 -4.16 1.81 -8.06
C LEU A 160 -4.23 0.60 -8.99
N LEU A 161 -4.96 -0.46 -8.62
CA LEU A 161 -5.09 -1.69 -9.41
C LEU A 161 -5.78 -1.46 -10.76
N ASP A 162 -6.82 -0.64 -10.77
CA ASP A 162 -7.61 -0.33 -11.96
C ASP A 162 -6.97 0.77 -12.82
N ASN A 163 -5.82 1.31 -12.40
CA ASN A 163 -5.18 2.49 -13.00
C ASN A 163 -6.15 3.67 -13.13
N ARG A 164 -6.91 3.99 -12.06
CA ARG A 164 -7.92 5.04 -12.05
C ARG A 164 -7.60 6.08 -11.00
N ILE A 165 -6.42 6.66 -11.13
CA ILE A 165 -5.90 7.67 -10.20
C ILE A 165 -6.49 9.03 -10.55
N ASP A 166 -7.61 9.38 -9.89
CA ASP A 166 -8.34 10.64 -10.09
C ASP A 166 -8.08 11.57 -8.89
N ILE A 167 -6.97 12.28 -8.93
CA ILE A 167 -6.54 13.21 -7.89
C ILE A 167 -6.20 14.57 -8.50
N PRO A 168 -6.20 15.67 -7.73
CA PRO A 168 -5.90 17.00 -8.26
C PRO A 168 -4.53 17.10 -8.94
N ALA A 169 -4.43 17.97 -9.93
CA ALA A 169 -3.16 18.25 -10.62
C ALA A 169 -2.06 18.69 -9.64
N GLY A 170 -0.87 18.14 -9.82
CA GLY A 170 0.29 18.39 -8.98
C GLY A 170 0.37 17.54 -7.71
N LYS A 171 -0.69 16.76 -7.39
CA LYS A 171 -0.67 15.85 -6.23
C LYS A 171 -0.02 14.50 -6.57
N HIS A 172 0.51 13.84 -5.51
CA HIS A 172 1.13 12.52 -5.57
C HIS A 172 0.21 11.48 -4.92
N PRO A 173 -0.17 10.38 -5.61
CA PRO A 173 -0.98 9.35 -4.97
C PRO A 173 -0.17 8.59 -3.92
N VAL A 174 -0.84 8.21 -2.83
CA VAL A 174 -0.31 7.32 -1.80
C VAL A 174 -1.37 6.33 -1.36
N VAL A 175 -0.98 5.06 -1.16
CA VAL A 175 -1.85 4.04 -0.59
C VAL A 175 -1.39 3.72 0.83
N LEU A 176 -2.30 3.82 1.79
CA LEU A 176 -2.06 3.40 3.17
C LEU A 176 -2.56 1.96 3.33
N THR A 177 -1.68 1.02 3.71
CA THR A 177 -2.05 -0.38 3.95
C THR A 177 -1.82 -0.77 5.40
N PHE A 178 -2.75 -1.56 5.96
CA PHE A 178 -2.73 -2.03 7.34
C PHE A 178 -2.85 -3.54 7.36
N ASP A 179 -1.81 -4.24 7.82
CA ASP A 179 -1.77 -5.69 7.85
C ASP A 179 -2.24 -6.25 9.19
N ASP A 180 -2.63 -7.53 9.23
CA ASP A 180 -2.96 -8.36 10.40
C ASP A 180 -4.34 -8.14 11.01
N ALA A 181 -4.98 -6.99 10.85
CA ALA A 181 -6.13 -6.58 11.66
C ALA A 181 -5.82 -6.60 13.17
N SER A 182 -4.67 -6.01 13.56
CA SER A 182 -4.24 -5.94 14.95
C SER A 182 -5.12 -4.99 15.78
N PRO A 183 -5.23 -5.20 17.10
CA PRO A 183 -6.13 -4.40 17.97
C PRO A 183 -5.87 -2.90 17.91
N GLY A 184 -4.59 -2.47 17.85
CA GLY A 184 -4.22 -1.05 17.82
C GLY A 184 -4.66 -0.32 16.56
N GLN A 185 -5.00 -1.04 15.49
CA GLN A 185 -5.53 -0.44 14.28
C GLN A 185 -6.95 0.07 14.47
N PHE A 186 -7.81 -0.69 15.17
CA PHE A 186 -9.19 -0.30 15.39
C PHE A 186 -9.70 -0.74 16.77
N LEU A 187 -9.78 0.20 17.70
CA LEU A 187 -10.40 0.02 19.01
C LEU A 187 -11.68 0.85 19.09
N PHE A 188 -12.77 0.25 19.58
CA PHE A 188 -13.94 1.02 19.99
C PHE A 188 -13.77 1.57 21.40
N VAL A 189 -14.21 2.81 21.57
CA VAL A 189 -14.43 3.45 22.86
C VAL A 189 -15.84 4.07 22.88
N LYS A 190 -16.37 4.38 24.07
CA LYS A 190 -17.60 5.16 24.17
C LYS A 190 -17.30 6.66 24.15
N ASP A 191 -18.05 7.38 23.35
CA ASP A 191 -18.10 8.82 23.38
C ASP A 191 -18.91 9.36 24.60
N GLU A 192 -19.05 10.66 24.70
CA GLU A 192 -19.84 11.33 25.77
C GLU A 192 -21.33 10.97 25.77
N ASN A 193 -21.87 10.49 24.65
CA ASN A 193 -23.26 10.08 24.50
C ASN A 193 -23.45 8.57 24.76
N GLY A 194 -22.34 7.83 24.91
CA GLY A 194 -22.31 6.38 25.11
C GLY A 194 -22.31 5.59 23.82
N GLU A 195 -22.16 6.24 22.66
CA GLU A 195 -22.04 5.58 21.36
C GLU A 195 -20.64 5.03 21.15
N LEU A 196 -20.51 3.91 20.42
CA LEU A 196 -19.24 3.32 20.08
C LEU A 196 -18.60 4.05 18.90
N VAL A 197 -17.43 4.60 19.13
CA VAL A 197 -16.64 5.33 18.13
C VAL A 197 -15.21 4.80 18.11
N PRO A 198 -14.44 4.99 17.01
CA PRO A 198 -13.03 4.65 16.99
C PRO A 198 -12.24 5.38 18.08
N GLY A 199 -11.42 4.64 18.81
CA GLY A 199 -10.58 5.20 19.86
C GLY A 199 -9.56 6.18 19.29
N PRO A 200 -9.35 7.35 19.92
CA PRO A 200 -8.53 8.43 19.38
C PRO A 200 -7.03 8.09 19.24
N THR A 201 -6.59 6.99 19.82
CA THR A 201 -5.22 6.48 19.71
C THR A 201 -5.10 5.25 18.81
N SER A 202 -6.20 4.74 18.26
CA SER A 202 -6.17 3.71 17.22
C SER A 202 -5.93 4.34 15.86
N ALA A 203 -5.38 3.57 14.91
CA ALA A 203 -5.11 4.08 13.57
C ALA A 203 -6.37 4.65 12.91
N VAL A 204 -7.52 3.95 12.99
CA VAL A 204 -8.79 4.43 12.44
C VAL A 204 -9.22 5.74 13.10
N GLY A 205 -9.13 5.85 14.44
CA GLY A 205 -9.50 7.09 15.13
C GLY A 205 -8.60 8.28 14.79
N ILE A 206 -7.31 8.03 14.56
CA ILE A 206 -6.35 9.05 14.11
C ILE A 206 -6.67 9.48 12.67
N MET A 207 -6.90 8.53 11.75
CA MET A 207 -7.24 8.83 10.36
C MET A 207 -8.54 9.62 10.25
N GLU A 208 -9.61 9.20 10.95
CA GLU A 208 -10.89 9.92 10.94
C GLU A 208 -10.74 11.38 11.40
N ALA A 209 -9.97 11.61 12.48
CA ALA A 209 -9.70 12.96 12.95
C ALA A 209 -8.89 13.76 11.93
N PHE A 210 -7.87 13.15 11.33
CA PHE A 210 -7.00 13.80 10.35
C PHE A 210 -7.75 14.14 9.06
N PHE A 211 -8.53 13.21 8.52
CA PHE A 211 -9.33 13.42 7.30
C PHE A 211 -10.43 14.46 7.51
N ALA A 212 -10.99 14.57 8.73
CA ALA A 212 -11.93 15.63 9.05
C ALA A 212 -11.26 17.03 9.09
N GLU A 213 -10.00 17.12 9.48
CA GLU A 213 -9.20 18.35 9.46
C GLU A 213 -8.71 18.69 8.03
N HIS A 214 -8.47 17.67 7.19
CA HIS A 214 -7.89 17.77 5.85
C HIS A 214 -8.76 17.05 4.80
N PRO A 215 -9.95 17.56 4.47
CA PRO A 215 -10.90 16.87 3.59
C PRO A 215 -10.42 16.75 2.13
N ASP A 216 -9.37 17.46 1.76
CA ASP A 216 -8.71 17.42 0.46
C ASP A 216 -7.52 16.43 0.39
N PHE A 217 -7.23 15.72 1.49
CA PHE A 217 -6.15 14.71 1.53
C PHE A 217 -6.58 13.35 0.95
N GLY A 218 -7.86 13.12 0.76
CA GLY A 218 -8.47 11.82 0.50
C GLY A 218 -9.00 11.19 1.79
N HIS A 219 -9.83 10.14 1.68
CA HIS A 219 -10.44 9.47 2.84
C HIS A 219 -10.60 8.00 2.56
N THR A 220 -9.53 7.22 2.74
CA THR A 220 -9.52 5.77 2.56
C THR A 220 -8.25 5.16 3.14
N ALA A 221 -8.23 3.83 3.25
CA ALA A 221 -7.06 2.98 3.45
C ALA A 221 -7.44 1.53 3.11
N HIS A 222 -6.43 0.67 2.90
CA HIS A 222 -6.59 -0.74 2.64
C HIS A 222 -6.23 -1.56 3.89
N PHE A 223 -7.19 -2.28 4.44
CA PHE A 223 -6.98 -3.20 5.56
C PHE A 223 -6.88 -4.63 5.05
N ALA A 224 -5.66 -5.17 5.01
CA ALA A 224 -5.39 -6.57 4.72
C ALA A 224 -5.61 -7.38 6.02
N ILE A 225 -6.82 -7.96 6.16
CA ILE A 225 -7.22 -8.55 7.44
C ILE A 225 -6.85 -10.03 7.55
N VAL A 226 -6.51 -10.43 8.77
CA VAL A 226 -6.53 -11.82 9.22
C VAL A 226 -7.85 -12.04 9.95
N PRO A 227 -8.84 -12.72 9.36
CA PRO A 227 -10.19 -12.88 9.93
C PRO A 227 -10.22 -13.37 11.37
N ASN A 228 -9.30 -14.27 11.72
CA ASN A 228 -9.22 -14.83 13.07
C ASN A 228 -8.67 -13.85 14.12
N TYR A 229 -8.08 -12.73 13.71
CA TYR A 229 -7.66 -11.66 14.63
C TYR A 229 -8.70 -10.54 14.67
N CYS A 230 -9.13 -10.08 13.53
CA CYS A 230 -10.20 -9.11 13.29
C CYS A 230 -10.26 -7.97 14.32
N PHE A 231 -9.12 -7.32 14.59
CA PHE A 231 -8.98 -6.23 15.57
C PHE A 231 -9.41 -6.64 16.99
N GLY A 232 -9.38 -7.95 17.29
CA GLY A 232 -9.86 -8.48 18.56
C GLY A 232 -8.91 -8.18 19.71
N LEU A 233 -9.48 -7.72 20.84
CA LEU A 233 -8.79 -7.53 22.11
C LEU A 233 -9.78 -7.93 23.23
N ASP A 234 -9.30 -8.59 24.28
CA ASP A 234 -10.14 -9.00 25.42
C ASP A 234 -10.49 -7.81 26.34
N THR A 235 -11.23 -6.85 25.78
CA THR A 235 -11.78 -5.69 26.47
C THR A 235 -13.25 -5.51 26.12
N GLU A 236 -14.00 -4.73 26.91
CA GLU A 236 -15.46 -4.66 26.93
C GLU A 236 -16.11 -4.47 25.53
N TYR A 237 -15.47 -3.70 24.61
CA TYR A 237 -16.06 -3.39 23.29
C TYR A 237 -15.17 -3.86 22.14
N ASN A 238 -14.21 -4.74 22.37
CA ASN A 238 -13.21 -5.11 21.38
C ASN A 238 -12.98 -6.63 21.29
N THR A 239 -13.88 -7.43 21.86
CA THR A 239 -13.84 -8.90 21.66
C THR A 239 -14.08 -9.26 20.19
N PRO A 240 -13.72 -10.47 19.74
CA PRO A 240 -14.00 -10.93 18.37
C PRO A 240 -15.46 -10.78 17.93
N ASP A 241 -16.42 -10.77 18.87
CA ASP A 241 -17.85 -10.55 18.57
C ASP A 241 -18.13 -9.18 17.93
N TYR A 242 -17.23 -8.22 18.08
CA TYR A 242 -17.33 -6.89 17.45
C TYR A 242 -16.72 -6.82 16.06
N CYS A 243 -16.17 -7.92 15.53
CA CYS A 243 -15.55 -7.97 14.22
C CYS A 243 -16.46 -7.39 13.13
N LYS A 244 -17.68 -7.92 13.02
CA LYS A 244 -18.63 -7.43 12.01
C LYS A 244 -18.89 -5.92 12.12
N GLN A 245 -19.09 -5.40 13.33
CA GLN A 245 -19.36 -3.98 13.55
C GLN A 245 -18.17 -3.11 13.12
N LYS A 246 -16.93 -3.60 13.33
CA LYS A 246 -15.72 -2.92 12.88
C LYS A 246 -15.60 -2.93 11.36
N LEU A 247 -15.88 -4.08 10.72
CA LEU A 247 -15.89 -4.17 9.26
C LEU A 247 -16.98 -3.28 8.64
N ASP A 248 -18.20 -3.31 9.19
CA ASP A 248 -19.29 -2.42 8.75
C ASP A 248 -18.85 -0.94 8.86
N TYR A 249 -18.24 -0.55 9.99
CA TYR A 249 -17.73 0.82 10.15
C TYR A 249 -16.70 1.19 9.08
N LEU A 250 -15.71 0.32 8.84
CA LEU A 250 -14.67 0.57 7.83
C LEU A 250 -15.28 0.75 6.44
N VAL A 251 -16.18 -0.14 6.03
CA VAL A 251 -16.86 -0.08 4.73
C VAL A 251 -17.71 1.17 4.59
N ASP A 252 -18.49 1.51 5.62
CA ASP A 252 -19.37 2.70 5.62
C ASP A 252 -18.56 4.01 5.55
N HIS A 253 -17.29 4.00 5.95
CA HIS A 253 -16.39 5.16 5.91
C HIS A 253 -15.40 5.11 4.73
N GLY A 254 -15.60 4.21 3.76
CA GLY A 254 -14.83 4.22 2.51
C GLY A 254 -13.48 3.51 2.58
N TYR A 255 -13.23 2.70 3.60
CA TYR A 255 -12.05 1.85 3.68
C TYR A 255 -12.24 0.53 2.93
N GLU A 256 -11.16 -0.05 2.45
CA GLU A 256 -11.14 -1.33 1.74
C GLU A 256 -10.65 -2.48 2.62
N ILE A 257 -11.21 -3.66 2.39
CA ILE A 257 -10.88 -4.88 3.14
C ILE A 257 -10.27 -5.91 2.20
N GLY A 258 -8.99 -6.22 2.40
CA GLY A 258 -8.22 -7.20 1.63
C GLY A 258 -7.91 -8.47 2.40
N ASN A 259 -7.34 -9.43 1.69
CA ASN A 259 -7.04 -10.77 2.17
C ASN A 259 -5.60 -10.87 2.69
N HIS A 260 -5.43 -11.17 3.99
CA HIS A 260 -4.11 -11.46 4.58
C HIS A 260 -4.05 -12.87 5.15
N THR A 261 -4.74 -13.81 4.48
CA THR A 261 -4.93 -15.20 4.88
C THR A 261 -5.74 -15.39 6.18
N SER A 262 -6.16 -16.61 6.46
CA SER A 262 -7.06 -16.89 7.60
C SER A 262 -6.37 -16.78 8.95
N TRP A 263 -5.09 -17.24 9.03
CA TRP A 263 -4.32 -17.36 10.26
C TRP A 263 -2.91 -16.80 10.16
N HIS A 264 -2.64 -16.00 9.14
CA HIS A 264 -1.32 -15.47 8.87
C HIS A 264 -0.25 -16.57 8.63
N GLY A 265 -0.66 -17.65 7.93
CA GLY A 265 0.24 -18.77 7.64
C GLY A 265 1.32 -18.40 6.62
N ASN A 266 2.56 -18.90 6.84
CA ASN A 266 3.61 -18.80 5.84
C ASN A 266 3.30 -19.72 4.65
N LEU A 267 2.80 -19.14 3.55
CA LEU A 267 2.32 -19.90 2.40
C LEU A 267 3.40 -20.78 1.75
N SER A 268 4.69 -20.42 1.89
CA SER A 268 5.79 -21.19 1.34
C SER A 268 6.04 -22.53 2.06
N GLU A 269 5.53 -22.67 3.28
CA GLU A 269 5.72 -23.84 4.14
C GLU A 269 4.48 -24.74 4.21
N LEU A 270 3.37 -24.33 3.59
CA LEU A 270 2.10 -25.04 3.68
C LEU A 270 1.92 -26.06 2.57
N THR A 271 1.10 -27.07 2.85
CA THR A 271 0.60 -27.99 1.82
C THR A 271 -0.38 -27.26 0.90
N THR A 272 -0.69 -27.87 -0.26
CA THR A 272 -1.69 -27.33 -1.20
C THR A 272 -3.03 -27.08 -0.50
N ASP A 273 -3.52 -28.03 0.32
CA ASP A 273 -4.76 -27.87 1.10
C ASP A 273 -4.65 -26.74 2.12
N GLY A 274 -3.46 -26.58 2.76
CA GLY A 274 -3.19 -25.50 3.71
C GLY A 274 -3.22 -24.12 3.05
N VAL A 275 -2.64 -23.98 1.86
CA VAL A 275 -2.71 -22.73 1.08
C VAL A 275 -4.16 -22.43 0.68
N ALA A 276 -4.92 -23.44 0.25
CA ALA A 276 -6.34 -23.26 -0.07
C ALA A 276 -7.17 -22.84 1.15
N GLU A 277 -6.89 -23.39 2.35
CA GLU A 277 -7.57 -23.01 3.59
C GLU A 277 -7.22 -21.58 4.03
N GLU A 278 -5.95 -21.21 3.97
CA GLU A 278 -5.48 -19.87 4.33
C GLU A 278 -6.07 -18.80 3.41
N VAL A 279 -5.86 -18.93 2.12
CA VAL A 279 -6.28 -17.92 1.14
C VAL A 279 -7.79 -17.97 0.89
N GLY A 280 -8.35 -19.17 0.68
CA GLY A 280 -9.76 -19.37 0.41
C GLY A 280 -10.64 -19.08 1.63
N GLY A 281 -10.17 -19.44 2.82
CA GLY A 281 -10.90 -19.18 4.07
C GLY A 281 -11.08 -17.70 4.35
N ALA A 282 -10.01 -16.90 4.19
CA ALA A 282 -10.09 -15.45 4.33
C ALA A 282 -10.94 -14.80 3.22
N ALA A 283 -10.81 -15.27 1.97
CA ALA A 283 -11.61 -14.75 0.87
C ALA A 283 -13.11 -14.95 1.10
N VAL A 284 -13.53 -16.17 1.49
CA VAL A 284 -14.94 -16.48 1.79
C VAL A 284 -15.44 -15.65 2.98
N PHE A 285 -14.64 -15.53 4.05
CA PHE A 285 -15.00 -14.68 5.18
C PHE A 285 -15.26 -13.22 4.77
N ILE A 286 -14.37 -12.65 3.96
CA ILE A 286 -14.52 -11.27 3.49
C ILE A 286 -15.78 -11.15 2.61
N ASP A 287 -16.01 -12.09 1.68
CA ASP A 287 -17.19 -12.11 0.81
C ASP A 287 -18.52 -12.21 1.59
N GLU A 288 -18.52 -12.90 2.74
CA GLU A 288 -19.69 -12.99 3.61
C GLU A 288 -19.99 -11.69 4.39
N HIS A 289 -18.97 -10.90 4.69
CA HIS A 289 -19.09 -9.73 5.59
C HIS A 289 -18.98 -8.39 4.89
N VAL A 290 -18.32 -8.31 3.73
CA VAL A 290 -18.02 -7.07 3.03
C VAL A 290 -18.63 -7.10 1.64
N GLN A 291 -19.38 -6.07 1.28
CA GLN A 291 -20.05 -5.96 -0.01
C GLN A 291 -19.55 -4.76 -0.82
N GLY A 292 -19.72 -4.84 -2.16
CA GLY A 292 -19.43 -3.72 -3.05
C GLY A 292 -17.93 -3.46 -3.27
N PRO A 293 -17.56 -2.21 -3.61
CA PRO A 293 -16.19 -1.89 -4.02
C PRO A 293 -15.15 -1.98 -2.89
N ALA A 294 -15.59 -1.96 -1.65
CA ALA A 294 -14.71 -2.15 -0.48
C ALA A 294 -14.21 -3.59 -0.33
N ASN A 295 -14.84 -4.56 -1.00
CA ASN A 295 -14.43 -5.97 -0.95
C ASN A 295 -13.25 -6.21 -1.91
N LEU A 296 -12.07 -6.41 -1.33
CA LEU A 296 -10.84 -6.79 -2.03
C LEU A 296 -10.38 -8.21 -1.60
N SER A 297 -11.31 -9.12 -1.39
CA SER A 297 -11.04 -10.50 -0.97
C SER A 297 -10.11 -11.27 -1.93
N ARG A 298 -9.95 -10.79 -3.16
CA ARG A 298 -9.09 -11.36 -4.20
C ARG A 298 -7.75 -10.61 -4.35
N VAL A 299 -7.50 -9.59 -3.53
CA VAL A 299 -6.21 -8.93 -3.39
C VAL A 299 -5.50 -9.57 -2.19
N LEU A 300 -4.46 -10.33 -2.47
CA LEU A 300 -3.72 -11.09 -1.47
C LEU A 300 -2.49 -10.32 -1.02
N THR A 301 -2.50 -9.88 0.23
CA THR A 301 -1.28 -9.42 0.90
C THR A 301 -0.55 -10.63 1.45
N LEU A 302 0.69 -10.84 1.02
CA LEU A 302 1.45 -12.05 1.33
C LEU A 302 1.99 -12.00 2.77
N PRO A 303 1.57 -12.91 3.68
CA PRO A 303 2.23 -13.04 4.99
C PRO A 303 3.74 -13.31 4.82
N TYR A 304 4.57 -12.53 5.53
CA TYR A 304 6.04 -12.60 5.44
C TYR A 304 6.60 -12.34 4.02
N GLY A 305 5.80 -11.87 3.06
CA GLY A 305 6.17 -11.78 1.65
C GLY A 305 6.43 -13.14 1.00
N GLN A 306 5.94 -14.23 1.59
CA GLN A 306 6.25 -15.59 1.16
C GLN A 306 5.10 -16.22 0.39
N ARG A 307 5.44 -16.90 -0.71
CA ARG A 307 4.51 -17.65 -1.55
C ARG A 307 5.06 -19.06 -1.82
N PRO A 308 4.21 -20.03 -2.19
CA PRO A 308 4.70 -21.34 -2.58
C PRO A 308 5.63 -21.25 -3.79
N ASP A 309 6.81 -21.86 -3.68
CA ASP A 309 7.77 -21.92 -4.76
C ASP A 309 7.24 -22.83 -5.89
N PRO A 310 7.18 -22.37 -7.15
CA PRO A 310 6.60 -23.14 -8.24
C PRO A 310 7.43 -24.36 -8.66
N GLU A 311 8.72 -24.43 -8.30
CA GLU A 311 9.58 -25.58 -8.60
C GLU A 311 9.43 -26.70 -7.56
N THR A 312 9.28 -26.33 -6.28
CA THR A 312 9.20 -27.29 -5.18
C THR A 312 7.78 -27.58 -4.71
N HIS A 313 6.84 -26.63 -4.88
CA HIS A 313 5.44 -26.71 -4.51
C HIS A 313 4.53 -26.30 -5.67
N PRO A 314 4.60 -26.94 -6.85
CA PRO A 314 3.91 -26.49 -8.07
C PRO A 314 2.39 -26.49 -7.92
N GLU A 315 1.80 -27.45 -7.19
CA GLU A 315 0.35 -27.52 -7.00
C GLU A 315 -0.16 -26.39 -6.09
N ALA A 316 0.57 -26.07 -5.02
CA ALA A 316 0.22 -24.97 -4.13
C ALA A 316 0.40 -23.60 -4.82
N SER A 317 1.49 -23.45 -5.60
CA SER A 317 1.72 -22.24 -6.41
C SER A 317 0.62 -22.04 -7.45
N ALA A 318 0.13 -23.13 -8.08
CA ALA A 318 -0.94 -23.09 -9.07
C ALA A 318 -2.27 -22.55 -8.49
N LEU A 319 -2.53 -22.73 -7.20
CA LEU A 319 -3.73 -22.14 -6.58
C LEU A 319 -3.74 -20.62 -6.72
N LEU A 320 -2.60 -19.96 -6.51
CA LEU A 320 -2.48 -18.51 -6.59
C LEU A 320 -2.49 -17.99 -8.04
N THR A 321 -2.05 -18.82 -9.01
CA THR A 321 -1.95 -18.42 -10.41
C THR A 321 -3.18 -18.78 -11.25
N ASP A 322 -3.73 -19.97 -11.05
CA ASP A 322 -4.80 -20.51 -11.88
C ASP A 322 -6.18 -20.37 -11.21
N GLY A 323 -6.18 -20.14 -9.89
CA GLY A 323 -7.38 -20.15 -9.06
C GLY A 323 -7.79 -21.55 -8.65
N PHE A 324 -8.73 -21.61 -7.69
CA PHE A 324 -9.24 -22.86 -7.12
C PHE A 324 -10.65 -22.67 -6.58
N THR A 325 -11.33 -23.79 -6.32
CA THR A 325 -12.64 -23.77 -5.64
C THR A 325 -12.46 -24.08 -4.16
N TYR A 326 -12.97 -23.23 -3.28
CA TYR A 326 -12.96 -23.41 -1.83
C TYR A 326 -14.37 -23.28 -1.26
N LYS A 327 -14.88 -24.33 -0.58
CA LYS A 327 -16.24 -24.40 0.00
C LYS A 327 -17.37 -24.07 -1.00
N GLY A 328 -17.14 -24.22 -2.29
CA GLY A 328 -18.11 -23.97 -3.35
C GLY A 328 -17.95 -22.63 -4.05
N ASP A 329 -17.08 -21.75 -3.54
CA ASP A 329 -16.73 -20.46 -4.15
C ASP A 329 -15.50 -20.59 -5.04
N ASP A 330 -15.52 -19.89 -6.18
CA ASP A 330 -14.37 -19.79 -7.08
C ASP A 330 -13.43 -18.67 -6.60
N ILE A 331 -12.24 -19.07 -6.15
CA ILE A 331 -11.22 -18.18 -5.64
C ILE A 331 -10.17 -17.96 -6.72
N ARG A 332 -10.05 -16.71 -7.16
CA ARG A 332 -9.08 -16.31 -8.18
C ARG A 332 -8.43 -15.02 -7.75
N ILE A 333 -7.15 -15.10 -7.38
CA ILE A 333 -6.39 -13.92 -6.95
C ILE A 333 -6.17 -13.00 -8.17
N GLU A 334 -6.43 -11.73 -7.99
CA GLU A 334 -6.29 -10.68 -8.99
C GLU A 334 -5.03 -9.83 -8.80
N ALA A 335 -4.52 -9.76 -7.56
CA ALA A 335 -3.29 -9.04 -7.24
C ALA A 335 -2.61 -9.61 -5.99
N GLU A 336 -1.29 -9.45 -5.93
CA GLU A 336 -0.47 -9.81 -4.77
C GLU A 336 0.34 -8.61 -4.31
N ILE A 337 0.31 -8.33 -2.99
CA ILE A 337 1.03 -7.24 -2.35
C ILE A 337 2.20 -7.84 -1.57
N GLU A 338 3.40 -7.36 -1.90
CA GLU A 338 4.66 -7.79 -1.31
C GLU A 338 4.91 -7.13 0.07
N VAL A 339 5.87 -7.67 0.84
CA VAL A 339 6.25 -7.11 2.16
C VAL A 339 7.30 -5.99 2.04
N SER A 340 7.95 -5.85 0.88
CA SER A 340 9.07 -4.95 0.70
C SER A 340 9.25 -4.54 -0.77
N GLY A 341 10.32 -3.86 -1.11
CA GLY A 341 10.68 -3.50 -2.48
C GLY A 341 10.64 -2.00 -2.76
N GLY A 342 10.19 -1.18 -1.80
CA GLY A 342 10.07 0.27 -1.96
C GLY A 342 8.79 0.70 -2.68
N PRO A 343 8.71 1.94 -3.16
CA PRO A 343 7.53 2.45 -3.86
C PRO A 343 7.16 1.61 -5.08
N ALA A 344 5.87 1.41 -5.31
CA ALA A 344 5.37 0.64 -6.44
C ALA A 344 5.56 1.37 -7.77
N TYR A 345 5.63 0.63 -8.86
CA TYR A 345 5.55 1.23 -10.20
C TYR A 345 4.17 1.80 -10.46
N SER A 346 4.09 2.86 -11.26
CA SER A 346 2.81 3.33 -11.80
C SER A 346 2.11 2.21 -12.58
N PRO A 347 0.79 2.08 -12.48
CA PRO A 347 0.04 1.12 -13.31
C PRO A 347 0.12 1.38 -14.81
N SER A 348 0.53 2.58 -15.21
CA SER A 348 0.81 2.95 -16.61
C SER A 348 2.21 2.55 -17.08
N SER A 349 3.08 2.09 -16.18
CA SER A 349 4.44 1.65 -16.50
C SER A 349 4.45 0.26 -17.14
N ALA A 350 5.30 0.07 -18.14
CA ALA A 350 5.59 -1.28 -18.71
C ALA A 350 6.19 -2.26 -17.69
N LYS A 351 6.62 -1.78 -16.50
CA LYS A 351 7.12 -2.59 -15.39
C LYS A 351 6.05 -2.96 -14.37
N TRP A 352 4.85 -2.42 -14.50
CA TRP A 352 3.76 -2.75 -13.59
C TRP A 352 3.42 -4.24 -13.63
N ASP A 353 3.38 -4.86 -12.46
CA ASP A 353 2.90 -6.24 -12.28
C ASP A 353 1.95 -6.28 -11.06
N PRO A 354 0.66 -6.49 -11.26
CA PRO A 354 -0.30 -6.54 -10.15
C PRO A 354 -0.06 -7.74 -9.21
N PHE A 355 0.78 -8.70 -9.60
CA PHE A 355 1.16 -9.84 -8.76
C PHE A 355 2.51 -9.64 -8.07
N ALA A 356 3.04 -8.41 -8.07
CA ALA A 356 4.28 -8.04 -7.39
C ALA A 356 4.25 -6.55 -6.98
N ILE A 357 3.18 -6.13 -6.31
CA ILE A 357 3.02 -4.76 -5.84
C ILE A 357 3.94 -4.56 -4.65
N THR A 358 4.99 -3.78 -4.85
CA THR A 358 5.96 -3.48 -3.80
C THR A 358 5.45 -2.40 -2.86
N ARG A 359 5.94 -2.42 -1.62
CA ARG A 359 5.68 -1.41 -0.58
C ARG A 359 6.86 -1.31 0.38
N PHE A 360 6.80 -0.44 1.33
CA PHE A 360 7.82 -0.30 2.36
C PHE A 360 7.22 -0.15 3.75
N ASN A 361 7.98 -0.61 4.74
CA ASN A 361 7.61 -0.52 6.15
C ASN A 361 7.58 0.95 6.62
N THR A 362 6.83 1.23 7.67
CA THR A 362 6.68 2.56 8.28
C THR A 362 7.40 2.68 9.62
N ASP A 363 8.43 1.89 9.83
CA ASP A 363 9.37 2.11 10.93
C ASP A 363 10.29 3.32 10.63
N ASP A 364 10.91 3.87 11.68
CA ASP A 364 11.78 5.03 11.53
C ASP A 364 12.92 4.84 10.53
N PRO A 365 13.63 3.70 10.47
CA PRO A 365 14.64 3.46 9.43
C PRO A 365 14.11 3.59 8.02
N SER A 366 12.94 3.00 7.73
CA SER A 366 12.33 3.02 6.40
C SER A 366 11.83 4.42 6.03
N LEU A 367 11.10 5.10 6.93
CA LEU A 367 10.62 6.45 6.68
C LEU A 367 11.77 7.45 6.55
N ASN A 368 12.83 7.34 7.34
CA ASN A 368 14.05 8.15 7.21
C ASN A 368 14.80 7.91 5.89
N GLN A 369 14.59 6.77 5.22
CA GLN A 369 15.09 6.52 3.89
C GLN A 369 14.20 7.15 2.82
N TRP A 370 12.90 6.88 2.86
CA TRP A 370 12.00 7.18 1.74
C TRP A 370 11.49 8.62 1.74
N PHE A 371 11.11 9.19 2.88
CA PHE A 371 10.59 10.56 2.92
C PHE A 371 11.59 11.59 2.39
N PRO A 372 12.87 11.59 2.85
CA PRO A 372 13.87 12.47 2.25
C PRO A 372 14.13 12.19 0.76
N ALA A 373 14.04 10.92 0.31
CA ALA A 373 14.23 10.56 -1.08
C ALA A 373 13.11 11.12 -1.99
N PHE A 374 11.88 11.20 -1.47
CA PHE A 374 10.76 11.86 -2.14
C PHE A 374 10.95 13.39 -2.19
N GLU A 375 11.27 14.00 -1.05
CA GLU A 375 11.48 15.45 -0.94
C GLU A 375 12.63 15.96 -1.84
N ASN A 376 13.73 15.20 -1.90
CA ASN A 376 14.91 15.57 -2.69
C ASN A 376 14.80 15.20 -4.18
N GLY A 377 13.74 14.46 -4.59
CA GLY A 377 13.57 13.99 -5.96
C GLY A 377 14.49 12.84 -6.35
N ASP A 378 15.11 12.14 -5.38
CA ASP A 378 15.88 10.93 -5.62
C ASP A 378 14.98 9.79 -6.14
N VAL A 379 13.70 9.81 -5.76
CA VAL A 379 12.62 9.01 -6.32
C VAL A 379 11.71 9.90 -7.15
N VAL A 380 11.56 9.59 -8.42
CA VAL A 380 10.60 10.29 -9.28
C VAL A 380 9.20 9.78 -8.95
N LEU A 381 8.41 10.61 -8.30
CA LEU A 381 7.04 10.29 -7.91
C LEU A 381 6.06 10.43 -9.08
N TYR A 382 4.98 9.64 -9.04
CA TYR A 382 3.79 9.95 -9.82
C TYR A 382 3.29 11.35 -9.44
N THR A 383 3.11 12.21 -10.43
CA THR A 383 2.55 13.55 -10.28
C THR A 383 1.38 13.69 -11.25
N SER A 384 0.17 13.86 -10.71
CA SER A 384 -1.05 13.91 -11.51
C SER A 384 -1.13 15.17 -12.37
N ASP A 385 -1.73 15.05 -13.56
CA ASP A 385 -2.17 16.18 -14.38
C ASP A 385 -3.60 16.65 -14.04
N GLY A 386 -4.29 15.93 -13.14
CA GLY A 386 -5.68 16.22 -12.72
C GLY A 386 -6.75 15.75 -13.70
N ASN A 387 -6.39 14.99 -14.72
CA ASN A 387 -7.33 14.49 -15.71
C ASN A 387 -7.32 12.94 -15.75
N PRO A 388 -8.36 12.27 -15.25
CA PRO A 388 -8.38 10.81 -15.14
C PRO A 388 -8.46 10.07 -16.50
N ASP A 389 -8.53 10.77 -17.63
CA ASP A 389 -8.60 10.17 -18.97
C ASP A 389 -7.27 10.27 -19.73
N THR A 390 -6.25 10.90 -19.14
CA THR A 390 -4.93 11.10 -19.73
C THR A 390 -3.83 10.43 -18.93
N ILE A 391 -2.70 10.17 -19.57
CA ILE A 391 -1.42 9.89 -18.94
C ILE A 391 -0.42 10.90 -19.48
N THR A 392 -0.03 11.83 -18.62
CA THR A 392 0.85 12.94 -18.97
C THR A 392 2.26 12.70 -18.42
N VAL A 393 3.26 12.84 -19.29
CA VAL A 393 4.66 12.60 -18.95
C VAL A 393 5.58 13.63 -19.62
N PRO A 394 6.74 13.98 -19.02
CA PRO A 394 7.73 14.84 -19.66
C PRO A 394 8.42 14.12 -20.83
N ASP A 395 8.90 14.90 -21.81
CA ASP A 395 9.73 14.45 -22.91
C ASP A 395 10.93 15.41 -23.05
N PRO A 396 12.17 14.98 -22.71
CA PRO A 396 12.55 13.60 -22.38
C PRO A 396 12.10 13.14 -20.99
N LEU A 397 11.88 11.82 -20.85
CA LEU A 397 11.64 11.20 -19.54
C LEU A 397 12.88 11.34 -18.64
N PRO A 398 12.70 11.41 -17.31
CA PRO A 398 13.77 11.18 -16.35
C PRO A 398 14.48 9.84 -16.60
N SER A 399 15.81 9.81 -16.44
CA SER A 399 16.60 8.60 -16.74
C SER A 399 16.19 7.37 -15.95
N SER A 400 15.70 7.54 -14.72
CA SER A 400 15.15 6.46 -13.87
C SER A 400 13.88 5.81 -14.45
N LEU A 401 13.16 6.48 -15.35
CA LEU A 401 11.96 6.01 -16.01
C LEU A 401 12.20 5.52 -17.45
N GLU A 402 13.46 5.51 -17.90
CA GLU A 402 13.80 5.03 -19.23
C GLU A 402 13.34 3.58 -19.44
N GLY A 403 12.67 3.33 -20.58
CA GLY A 403 12.11 2.01 -20.91
C GLY A 403 10.83 1.62 -20.16
N GLN A 404 10.23 2.55 -19.40
CA GLN A 404 8.95 2.30 -18.72
C GLN A 404 7.74 2.79 -19.51
N LEU A 405 7.92 3.73 -20.44
CA LEU A 405 6.85 4.24 -21.29
C LEU A 405 6.53 3.23 -22.41
N ASP A 406 5.31 2.73 -22.43
CA ASP A 406 4.75 1.95 -23.53
C ASP A 406 3.45 2.62 -24.02
N PRO A 407 3.48 3.40 -25.12
CA PRO A 407 2.28 4.04 -25.65
C PRO A 407 1.18 3.05 -26.04
N GLY A 408 1.55 1.82 -26.44
CA GLY A 408 0.60 0.76 -26.77
C GLY A 408 -0.16 0.26 -25.55
N LEU A 409 0.53 0.07 -24.43
CA LEU A 409 -0.08 -0.27 -23.14
C LEU A 409 -1.05 0.83 -22.69
N ILE A 410 -0.61 2.09 -22.65
CA ILE A 410 -1.44 3.24 -22.27
C ILE A 410 -2.71 3.32 -23.11
N ALA A 411 -2.58 3.21 -24.45
CA ALA A 411 -3.72 3.21 -25.34
C ALA A 411 -4.66 2.00 -25.12
N SER A 412 -4.12 0.81 -24.81
CA SER A 412 -4.91 -0.39 -24.53
C SER A 412 -5.70 -0.29 -23.22
N GLN A 413 -5.20 0.49 -22.27
CA GLN A 413 -5.88 0.82 -21.01
C GLN A 413 -6.96 1.90 -21.21
N GLY A 414 -7.03 2.53 -22.38
CA GLY A 414 -8.04 3.52 -22.75
C GLY A 414 -7.66 4.96 -22.44
N TYR A 415 -6.38 5.24 -22.14
CA TYR A 415 -5.88 6.58 -21.89
C TYR A 415 -5.35 7.27 -23.13
N GLN A 416 -5.44 8.60 -23.13
CA GLN A 416 -4.71 9.43 -24.05
C GLN A 416 -3.33 9.75 -23.47
N LEU A 417 -2.25 9.39 -24.20
CA LEU A 417 -0.90 9.79 -23.83
C LEU A 417 -0.65 11.25 -24.23
N ILE A 418 -0.14 12.06 -23.31
CA ILE A 418 0.35 13.40 -23.52
C ILE A 418 1.81 13.46 -23.13
N GLN A 419 2.68 13.92 -24.04
CA GLN A 419 4.08 14.20 -23.74
C GLN A 419 4.34 15.70 -23.94
N TYR A 420 5.12 16.29 -23.05
CA TYR A 420 5.41 17.71 -23.07
C TYR A 420 6.89 17.99 -22.78
N ASP A 421 7.40 19.09 -23.31
CA ASP A 421 8.74 19.60 -22.99
C ASP A 421 8.71 20.24 -21.58
N PRO A 422 9.49 19.76 -20.61
CA PRO A 422 9.42 20.23 -19.22
C PRO A 422 9.96 21.67 -19.03
N GLU A 423 10.74 22.22 -20.01
CA GLU A 423 11.26 23.58 -19.92
C GLU A 423 10.27 24.61 -20.49
N SER A 424 9.61 24.29 -21.62
CA SER A 424 8.66 25.20 -22.28
C SER A 424 7.22 24.95 -21.90
N GLY A 425 6.85 23.72 -21.48
CA GLY A 425 5.48 23.26 -21.30
C GLY A 425 4.76 22.95 -22.62
N ASP A 426 5.45 23.03 -23.77
CA ASP A 426 4.83 22.74 -25.06
C ASP A 426 4.56 21.25 -25.21
N ILE A 427 3.36 20.89 -25.68
CA ILE A 427 3.01 19.49 -25.96
C ILE A 427 3.78 19.02 -27.17
N THR A 428 4.62 18.00 -27.01
CA THR A 428 5.45 17.39 -28.05
C THR A 428 4.73 16.23 -28.75
N THR A 429 3.89 15.49 -28.01
CA THR A 429 3.10 14.38 -28.52
C THR A 429 1.76 14.32 -27.81
N ALA A 430 0.66 14.16 -28.57
CA ALA A 430 -0.63 13.79 -28.04
C ALA A 430 -1.20 12.68 -28.91
N SER A 431 -1.45 11.50 -28.31
CA SER A 431 -2.12 10.41 -29.02
C SER A 431 -3.58 10.76 -29.24
N ALA A 432 -4.18 10.23 -30.34
CA ALA A 432 -5.60 10.46 -30.58
C ALA A 432 -6.41 9.81 -29.47
N SER A 433 -7.41 10.55 -28.93
CA SER A 433 -8.38 9.99 -28.00
C SER A 433 -9.09 8.80 -28.63
N VAL A 434 -9.13 7.68 -27.93
CA VAL A 434 -9.97 6.54 -28.35
C VAL A 434 -11.43 6.95 -28.07
N VAL A 435 -12.10 7.54 -29.06
CA VAL A 435 -13.49 7.92 -28.97
C VAL A 435 -14.34 6.66 -28.82
N GLY A 436 -14.83 6.43 -27.62
CA GLY A 436 -16.06 5.69 -27.37
C GLY A 436 -15.97 4.17 -27.42
N VAL A 437 -15.56 3.57 -26.32
CA VAL A 437 -16.20 2.34 -25.85
C VAL A 437 -16.68 2.59 -24.43
N SER A 438 -17.91 3.08 -24.29
CA SER A 438 -18.65 3.06 -23.03
C SER A 438 -19.10 1.61 -22.76
N GLY A 439 -18.17 0.79 -22.31
CA GLY A 439 -18.40 -0.54 -21.76
C GLY A 439 -17.57 -0.67 -20.49
N PRO A 440 -17.90 -1.59 -19.57
CA PRO A 440 -17.00 -1.85 -18.44
C PRO A 440 -15.63 -2.15 -19.02
N ARG A 441 -14.61 -1.39 -18.57
CA ARG A 441 -13.21 -1.65 -18.94
C ARG A 441 -12.96 -3.10 -18.59
N LEU A 442 -12.65 -3.92 -19.59
CA LEU A 442 -12.34 -5.33 -19.39
C LEU A 442 -11.08 -5.37 -18.49
N THR A 443 -11.25 -5.89 -17.29
CA THR A 443 -10.14 -6.26 -16.44
C THR A 443 -9.24 -7.20 -17.23
N LEU A 444 -8.05 -6.73 -17.61
CA LEU A 444 -7.11 -7.52 -18.41
C LEU A 444 -6.46 -8.58 -17.52
N VAL A 445 -7.14 -9.70 -17.34
CA VAL A 445 -6.64 -10.93 -16.68
C VAL A 445 -5.89 -11.83 -17.69
N THR A 446 -5.22 -11.30 -18.72
CA THR A 446 -4.64 -12.15 -19.79
C THR A 446 -3.11 -12.16 -19.87
N TRP A 447 -2.37 -11.73 -18.85
CA TRP A 447 -0.92 -11.55 -18.99
C TRP A 447 -0.02 -12.72 -18.59
N ARG A 448 -0.53 -13.86 -18.13
CA ARG A 448 0.33 -14.98 -17.65
C ARG A 448 0.67 -16.09 -18.64
N ALA A 449 0.11 -16.12 -19.85
CA ALA A 449 0.30 -17.28 -20.76
C ALA A 449 1.68 -17.33 -21.45
N ASP A 450 2.47 -16.26 -21.49
CA ASP A 450 3.66 -16.20 -22.36
C ASP A 450 5.03 -16.33 -21.67
N ARG A 451 5.11 -16.42 -20.35
CA ARG A 451 6.42 -16.55 -19.65
C ARG A 451 6.96 -17.98 -19.48
N LEU A 452 6.28 -19.00 -19.95
CA LEU A 452 6.74 -20.41 -19.85
C LEU A 452 7.21 -21.00 -21.18
N ARG A 453 7.93 -20.26 -22.01
CA ARG A 453 8.72 -20.85 -23.11
C ARG A 453 10.09 -20.23 -23.20
N MET A 454 11.01 -20.70 -22.39
CA MET A 454 12.43 -20.69 -22.74
C MET A 454 12.73 -21.94 -23.57
N PRO A 455 13.41 -21.81 -24.73
CA PRO A 455 13.78 -22.97 -25.54
C PRO A 455 14.88 -23.75 -24.89
N ALA A 456 14.87 -25.08 -25.18
CA ALA A 456 15.82 -26.08 -24.75
C ALA A 456 17.27 -25.79 -25.11
#